data_c1d0f316ab7239997f0338bd7af2c7d6
#
_entry.id   c1d0f316ab7239997f0338bd7af2c7d6
#
_cell.length_a   1.000
_cell.length_b   1.000
_cell.length_c   1.000
_cell.angle_alpha   90.00
_cell.angle_beta   90.00
_cell.angle_gamma   90.00
#
_symmetry.space_group_name_H-M   'P 1'
#
loop_
_entity.id
_entity.type
_entity.pdbx_description
1 polymer ?
#
loop_
_entity_poly.entity_id
_entity_poly.type
_entity_poly.pdbx_seq_one_letter_code
_entity_poly.pdbx_strand_id
1 'polypeptide(L)'
;KSTIEAARIVYEAAVAAGAPEGIIGWIDVPSLELTNLLMKESDTILATGGPGMVKAAYSSGKPALGVGAGNTPAIIDDSADVVLAVNSIIHSKTFDNGMICASEQSVIVLDKAYDEAKREFAARGCYFLNPEETEKVRKTIIINGALNAKIVGQKAHTIAALAGVAVPEETKILIGEVTSVELSEEFAHEKLSPVLAMYRARDFEDALSKAEKLIADGGFGHTSSVYLDTVRGQEKLAEFAARMKTCRILVNTPSSQGGIGDLYNFKLAPSLTLGCGSWGGNSVSENVGVKHLLNIKTVAERRENMLWFRAPEKVYIKKGCLPVALDEIKTVLHKKRAFIVTDTFLYENGYTKGITDKLDEMGVSHAVFFDVAPDPTLACAREGAKRMLEFKPDVIIAVGGGSAMDAGKIMWVLYEHPEADFMDMAMRFVDIRKRVYTFLKLSLIHISEPTRHSLI
;
A
#
# COMPACT_ATOMS: atom_id res chain seq x y z
N LYS A 1 0.81 31.89 20.64
CA LYS A 1 1.11 31.61 22.07
C LYS A 1 1.08 30.10 22.35
N SER A 2 0.00 29.39 21.99
CA SER A 2 -0.14 27.94 22.28
C SER A 2 0.97 27.09 21.65
N THR A 3 1.36 27.37 20.42
CA THR A 3 2.44 26.64 19.71
C THR A 3 3.80 26.82 20.41
N ILE A 4 4.10 28.03 20.85
CA ILE A 4 5.33 28.34 21.58
C ILE A 4 5.35 27.60 22.92
N GLU A 5 4.24 27.61 23.63
CA GLU A 5 4.13 26.90 24.92
C GLU A 5 4.29 25.38 24.75
N ALA A 6 3.69 24.80 23.73
CA ALA A 6 3.88 23.40 23.39
C ALA A 6 5.35 23.08 23.07
N ALA A 7 6.01 23.92 22.26
CA ALA A 7 7.43 23.78 21.92
C ALA A 7 8.31 23.86 23.18
N ARG A 8 8.00 24.79 24.10
CA ARG A 8 8.73 24.95 25.38
C ARG A 8 8.61 23.70 26.24
N ILE A 9 7.39 23.16 26.40
CA ILE A 9 7.14 21.96 27.21
C ILE A 9 7.94 20.77 26.63
N VAL A 10 7.89 20.57 25.30
CA VAL A 10 8.62 19.49 24.64
C VAL A 10 10.12 19.68 24.79
N TYR A 11 10.62 20.90 24.63
CA TYR A 11 12.04 21.24 24.80
C TYR A 11 12.53 20.92 26.22
N GLU A 12 11.82 21.40 27.24
CA GLU A 12 12.17 21.18 28.65
C GLU A 12 12.20 19.69 29.00
N ALA A 13 11.17 18.92 28.52
CA ALA A 13 11.13 17.48 28.72
C ALA A 13 12.28 16.74 28.01
N ALA A 14 12.63 17.16 26.80
CA ALA A 14 13.73 16.57 26.04
C ALA A 14 15.08 16.83 26.72
N VAL A 15 15.36 18.06 27.16
CA VAL A 15 16.60 18.42 27.88
C VAL A 15 16.67 17.67 29.21
N ALA A 16 15.58 17.58 29.96
CA ALA A 16 15.53 16.80 31.20
C ALA A 16 15.82 15.31 31.00
N ALA A 17 15.49 14.77 29.81
CA ALA A 17 15.82 13.41 29.40
C ALA A 17 17.25 13.22 28.83
N GLY A 18 18.08 14.29 28.81
CA GLY A 18 19.47 14.25 28.37
C GLY A 18 19.71 14.72 26.93
N ALA A 19 18.73 15.33 26.27
CA ALA A 19 18.94 15.94 24.98
C ALA A 19 19.81 17.21 25.09
N PRO A 20 20.61 17.55 24.06
CA PRO A 20 21.38 18.78 24.04
C PRO A 20 20.50 20.02 24.13
N GLU A 21 21.00 21.07 24.79
CA GLU A 21 20.35 22.37 24.74
C GLU A 21 20.30 22.94 23.32
N GLY A 22 19.26 23.67 22.98
CA GLY A 22 19.06 24.31 21.69
C GLY A 22 18.54 23.41 20.56
N ILE A 23 18.12 22.17 20.87
CA ILE A 23 17.57 21.24 19.87
C ILE A 23 16.20 21.66 19.32
N ILE A 24 15.45 22.48 20.06
CA ILE A 24 14.17 23.05 19.63
C ILE A 24 14.24 24.55 19.74
N GLY A 25 13.96 25.23 18.64
CA GLY A 25 13.81 26.70 18.61
C GLY A 25 12.45 27.09 18.08
N TRP A 26 12.06 28.33 18.29
CA TRP A 26 10.83 28.90 17.75
C TRP A 26 10.97 30.40 17.48
N ILE A 27 10.06 30.92 16.67
CA ILE A 27 9.98 32.35 16.38
C ILE A 27 8.83 32.94 17.21
N ASP A 28 9.15 33.87 18.10
CA ASP A 28 8.17 34.52 19.00
C ASP A 28 7.20 35.42 18.24
N VAL A 29 7.73 36.20 17.31
CA VAL A 29 6.94 37.13 16.49
C VAL A 29 7.08 36.74 15.01
N PRO A 30 6.11 35.98 14.47
CA PRO A 30 6.20 35.50 13.09
C PRO A 30 6.06 36.67 12.08
N SER A 31 6.88 36.61 11.04
CA SER A 31 6.81 37.50 9.89
C SER A 31 7.13 36.74 8.61
N LEU A 32 6.75 37.30 7.46
CA LEU A 32 7.09 36.71 6.17
C LEU A 32 8.61 36.70 5.93
N GLU A 33 9.30 37.74 6.39
CA GLU A 33 10.74 37.85 6.30
C GLU A 33 11.45 36.73 7.08
N LEU A 34 11.04 36.51 8.33
CA LEU A 34 11.58 35.42 9.16
C LEU A 34 11.25 34.04 8.60
N THR A 35 10.07 33.86 8.02
CA THR A 35 9.69 32.60 7.34
C THR A 35 10.62 32.34 6.15
N ASN A 36 10.86 33.34 5.32
CA ASN A 36 11.77 33.22 4.17
C ASN A 36 13.23 33.00 4.61
N LEU A 37 13.67 33.66 5.68
CA LEU A 37 14.99 33.44 6.25
C LEU A 37 15.15 32.02 6.79
N LEU A 38 14.15 31.52 7.52
CA LEU A 38 14.15 30.15 8.03
C LEU A 38 14.24 29.14 6.87
N MET A 39 13.44 29.31 5.82
CA MET A 39 13.49 28.45 4.64
C MET A 39 14.86 28.48 3.95
N LYS A 40 15.52 29.65 3.91
CA LYS A 40 16.84 29.81 3.31
C LYS A 40 17.96 29.15 4.13
N GLU A 41 17.92 29.28 5.43
CA GLU A 41 19.00 28.83 6.32
C GLU A 41 18.87 27.37 6.79
N SER A 42 17.66 26.77 6.70
CA SER A 42 17.44 25.37 7.09
C SER A 42 18.07 24.38 6.13
N ASP A 43 18.53 23.23 6.63
CA ASP A 43 19.02 22.11 5.82
C ASP A 43 17.89 21.33 5.14
N THR A 44 16.74 21.22 5.83
CA THR A 44 15.53 20.54 5.34
C THR A 44 14.31 21.29 5.85
N ILE A 45 13.30 21.45 5.00
CA ILE A 45 12.06 22.15 5.31
C ILE A 45 10.93 21.13 5.42
N LEU A 46 10.19 21.16 6.53
CA LEU A 46 8.92 20.48 6.68
C LEU A 46 7.81 21.54 6.70
N ALA A 47 7.01 21.61 5.62
CA ALA A 47 6.00 22.62 5.45
C ALA A 47 4.60 22.00 5.39
N THR A 48 3.77 22.29 6.40
CA THR A 48 2.34 21.98 6.40
C THR A 48 1.57 23.28 6.37
N GLY A 49 0.80 23.51 5.30
CA GLY A 49 0.06 24.77 5.17
C GLY A 49 -0.64 24.94 3.82
N GLY A 50 -1.16 26.13 3.60
CA GLY A 50 -1.82 26.44 2.34
C GLY A 50 -0.89 26.36 1.12
N PRO A 51 -1.46 26.32 -0.12
CA PRO A 51 -0.68 26.12 -1.35
C PRO A 51 0.47 27.11 -1.54
N GLY A 52 0.29 28.35 -1.09
CA GLY A 52 1.32 29.40 -1.17
C GLY A 52 2.57 29.08 -0.34
N MET A 53 2.39 28.57 0.89
CA MET A 53 3.52 28.18 1.76
C MET A 53 4.24 26.94 1.19
N VAL A 54 3.50 25.96 0.73
CA VAL A 54 4.07 24.74 0.12
C VAL A 54 4.88 25.11 -1.13
N LYS A 55 4.35 26.00 -1.98
CA LYS A 55 5.07 26.51 -3.15
C LYS A 55 6.34 27.27 -2.75
N ALA A 56 6.29 28.10 -1.72
CA ALA A 56 7.46 28.81 -1.21
C ALA A 56 8.53 27.86 -0.71
N ALA A 57 8.16 26.82 0.06
CA ALA A 57 9.07 25.79 0.55
C ALA A 57 9.80 25.07 -0.61
N TYR A 58 9.07 24.61 -1.61
CA TYR A 58 9.68 23.95 -2.79
C TYR A 58 10.50 24.89 -3.67
N SER A 59 10.20 26.20 -3.65
CA SER A 59 10.95 27.21 -4.41
C SER A 59 12.15 27.78 -3.67
N SER A 60 12.39 27.39 -2.42
CA SER A 60 13.50 27.90 -1.59
C SER A 60 14.89 27.45 -2.03
N GLY A 61 14.97 26.42 -2.88
CA GLY A 61 16.21 25.76 -3.26
C GLY A 61 16.77 24.78 -2.21
N LYS A 62 16.03 24.53 -1.14
CA LYS A 62 16.37 23.55 -0.09
C LYS A 62 15.52 22.29 -0.24
N PRO A 63 16.00 21.12 0.25
CA PRO A 63 15.18 19.94 0.38
C PRO A 63 13.93 20.28 1.19
N ALA A 64 12.74 19.97 0.63
CA ALA A 64 11.48 20.30 1.26
C ALA A 64 10.49 19.12 1.20
N LEU A 65 9.79 18.94 2.31
CA LEU A 65 8.65 18.04 2.46
C LEU A 65 7.41 18.92 2.69
N GLY A 66 6.76 19.30 1.61
CA GLY A 66 5.56 20.12 1.65
C GLY A 66 4.31 19.26 1.52
N VAL A 67 3.26 19.58 2.26
CA VAL A 67 1.96 18.92 2.15
C VAL A 67 0.85 19.94 1.95
N GLY A 68 -0.04 19.64 1.01
CA GLY A 68 -1.09 20.54 0.56
C GLY A 68 -2.39 20.42 1.36
N ALA A 69 -3.39 21.17 0.91
CA ALA A 69 -4.74 21.13 1.42
C ALA A 69 -5.42 19.79 1.11
N GLY A 70 -6.38 19.40 1.93
CA GLY A 70 -7.22 18.24 1.72
C GLY A 70 -8.67 18.64 1.42
N ASN A 71 -9.34 17.91 0.54
CA ASN A 71 -10.78 18.02 0.34
C ASN A 71 -11.40 16.63 0.34
N THR A 72 -11.40 16.01 1.51
CA THR A 72 -11.75 14.60 1.70
C THR A 72 -13.23 14.34 1.46
N PRO A 73 -13.62 13.59 0.40
CA PRO A 73 -14.96 13.06 0.26
C PRO A 73 -15.09 11.74 1.03
N ALA A 74 -16.26 11.51 1.63
CA ALA A 74 -16.66 10.23 2.19
C ALA A 74 -17.89 9.70 1.46
N ILE A 75 -17.84 8.47 0.93
CA ILE A 75 -19.00 7.80 0.33
C ILE A 75 -19.64 6.87 1.36
N ILE A 76 -20.96 6.95 1.50
CA ILE A 76 -21.75 5.95 2.23
C ILE A 76 -22.52 5.14 1.20
N ASP A 77 -22.07 3.90 0.97
CA ASP A 77 -22.72 2.95 0.06
C ASP A 77 -24.01 2.39 0.66
N ASP A 78 -24.90 1.88 -0.18
CA ASP A 78 -26.17 1.26 0.26
C ASP A 78 -25.97 -0.09 0.99
N SER A 79 -24.77 -0.65 0.96
CA SER A 79 -24.38 -1.82 1.73
C SER A 79 -23.69 -1.50 3.08
N ALA A 80 -23.47 -0.22 3.37
CA ALA A 80 -22.78 0.20 4.58
C ALA A 80 -23.61 -0.04 5.85
N ASP A 81 -22.93 -0.25 6.96
CA ASP A 81 -23.51 0.01 8.28
C ASP A 81 -23.61 1.55 8.45
N VAL A 82 -24.81 2.07 8.22
CA VAL A 82 -25.09 3.51 8.23
C VAL A 82 -24.82 4.12 9.61
N VAL A 83 -25.13 3.39 10.68
CA VAL A 83 -24.89 3.83 12.07
C VAL A 83 -23.40 3.99 12.32
N LEU A 84 -22.60 3.00 11.94
CA LEU A 84 -21.15 3.05 12.02
C LEU A 84 -20.58 4.19 11.17
N ALA A 85 -21.03 4.35 9.93
CA ALA A 85 -20.57 5.38 9.00
C ALA A 85 -20.81 6.78 9.56
N VAL A 86 -22.04 7.08 9.94
CA VAL A 86 -22.43 8.39 10.48
C VAL A 86 -21.68 8.70 11.79
N ASN A 87 -21.60 7.73 12.70
CA ASN A 87 -20.87 7.92 13.95
C ASN A 87 -19.39 8.19 13.71
N SER A 88 -18.76 7.46 12.80
CA SER A 88 -17.36 7.66 12.41
C SER A 88 -17.13 9.04 11.80
N ILE A 89 -17.99 9.49 10.89
CA ILE A 89 -17.89 10.81 10.26
C ILE A 89 -18.07 11.93 11.31
N ILE A 90 -19.04 11.80 12.22
CA ILE A 90 -19.23 12.78 13.31
C ILE A 90 -17.98 12.83 14.20
N HIS A 91 -17.47 11.67 14.61
CA HIS A 91 -16.27 11.58 15.45
C HIS A 91 -15.06 12.21 14.76
N SER A 92 -14.87 11.94 13.47
CA SER A 92 -13.82 12.51 12.66
C SER A 92 -13.96 14.03 12.49
N LYS A 93 -15.17 14.51 12.14
CA LYS A 93 -15.43 15.92 11.84
C LYS A 93 -15.44 16.82 13.08
N THR A 94 -15.70 16.26 14.25
CA THR A 94 -15.63 16.99 15.53
C THR A 94 -14.26 16.90 16.20
N PHE A 95 -13.41 15.98 15.78
CA PHE A 95 -12.04 15.92 16.24
C PHE A 95 -11.31 17.19 15.85
N ASP A 96 -10.75 17.86 16.85
CA ASP A 96 -10.08 19.17 16.71
C ASP A 96 -10.95 20.20 15.95
N ASN A 97 -12.25 20.17 16.16
CA ASN A 97 -13.26 20.98 15.42
C ASN A 97 -13.09 20.94 13.89
N GLY A 98 -12.76 19.78 13.33
CA GLY A 98 -12.63 19.58 11.90
C GLY A 98 -11.41 20.23 11.25
N MET A 99 -10.41 20.58 12.04
CA MET A 99 -9.21 21.27 11.55
C MET A 99 -8.18 20.32 10.92
N ILE A 100 -8.27 19.03 11.18
CA ILE A 100 -7.40 18.04 10.53
C ILE A 100 -7.71 18.02 9.03
N CYS A 101 -6.68 18.16 8.20
CA CYS A 101 -6.80 18.20 6.73
C CYS A 101 -7.35 16.90 6.11
N ALA A 102 -7.29 15.77 6.81
CA ALA A 102 -7.94 14.51 6.43
C ALA A 102 -9.41 14.43 6.86
N SER A 103 -9.94 15.43 7.59
CA SER A 103 -11.35 15.47 7.99
C SER A 103 -12.27 15.51 6.78
N GLU A 104 -13.39 14.81 6.84
CA GLU A 104 -14.39 14.78 5.79
C GLU A 104 -14.90 16.22 5.51
N GLN A 105 -14.81 16.65 4.26
CA GLN A 105 -15.36 17.94 3.81
C GLN A 105 -16.74 17.75 3.19
N SER A 106 -16.98 16.58 2.65
CA SER A 106 -18.20 16.20 1.95
C SER A 106 -18.56 14.74 2.28
N VAL A 107 -19.86 14.50 2.48
CA VAL A 107 -20.42 13.15 2.53
C VAL A 107 -21.35 12.93 1.34
N ILE A 108 -21.11 11.86 0.60
CA ILE A 108 -21.88 11.47 -0.59
C ILE A 108 -22.61 10.19 -0.24
N VAL A 109 -23.91 10.24 -0.14
CA VAL A 109 -24.72 9.12 0.34
C VAL A 109 -25.56 8.57 -0.79
N LEU A 110 -25.49 7.25 -1.01
CA LEU A 110 -26.35 6.60 -2.00
C LEU A 110 -27.83 6.73 -1.63
N ASP A 111 -28.66 6.86 -2.63
CA ASP A 111 -30.09 7.19 -2.49
C ASP A 111 -30.82 6.31 -1.47
N LYS A 112 -30.57 5.00 -1.49
CA LYS A 112 -31.19 4.06 -0.54
C LYS A 112 -30.79 4.25 0.92
N ALA A 113 -29.58 4.73 1.18
CA ALA A 113 -29.07 4.97 2.53
C ALA A 113 -29.29 6.43 2.99
N TYR A 114 -29.68 7.32 2.08
CA TYR A 114 -29.68 8.76 2.32
C TYR A 114 -30.56 9.20 3.50
N ASP A 115 -31.80 8.76 3.51
CA ASP A 115 -32.76 9.19 4.52
C ASP A 115 -32.45 8.58 5.90
N GLU A 116 -31.87 7.39 5.93
CA GLU A 116 -31.37 6.79 7.16
C GLU A 116 -30.15 7.56 7.67
N ALA A 117 -29.17 7.85 6.84
CA ALA A 117 -28.00 8.64 7.21
C ALA A 117 -28.39 10.02 7.73
N LYS A 118 -29.34 10.68 7.08
CA LYS A 118 -29.86 11.99 7.51
C LYS A 118 -30.48 11.93 8.91
N ARG A 119 -31.32 10.92 9.19
CA ARG A 119 -31.90 10.71 10.51
C ARG A 119 -30.82 10.43 11.56
N GLU A 120 -29.82 9.61 11.26
CA GLU A 120 -28.73 9.27 12.15
C GLU A 120 -27.84 10.50 12.48
N PHE A 121 -27.51 11.32 11.48
CA PHE A 121 -26.81 12.58 11.72
C PHE A 121 -27.59 13.51 12.65
N ALA A 122 -28.88 13.72 12.37
CA ALA A 122 -29.73 14.58 13.19
C ALA A 122 -29.87 14.04 14.64
N ALA A 123 -30.10 12.75 14.82
CA ALA A 123 -30.24 12.12 16.12
C ALA A 123 -28.97 12.21 16.99
N ARG A 124 -27.80 12.43 16.36
CA ARG A 124 -26.50 12.56 17.05
C ARG A 124 -26.04 14.00 17.23
N GLY A 125 -26.91 14.98 17.01
CA GLY A 125 -26.65 16.38 17.29
C GLY A 125 -26.04 17.17 16.11
N CYS A 126 -26.19 16.68 14.88
CA CYS A 126 -25.89 17.49 13.70
C CYS A 126 -27.12 18.32 13.31
N TYR A 127 -26.89 19.52 12.86
CA TYR A 127 -27.93 20.45 12.45
C TYR A 127 -27.99 20.57 10.94
N PHE A 128 -29.13 20.23 10.34
CA PHE A 128 -29.38 20.41 8.92
C PHE A 128 -29.87 21.81 8.63
N LEU A 129 -29.11 22.56 7.90
CA LEU A 129 -29.43 23.92 7.50
C LEU A 129 -30.62 23.92 6.52
N ASN A 130 -31.60 24.80 6.73
CA ASN A 130 -32.63 25.04 5.74
C ASN A 130 -32.03 25.85 4.57
N PRO A 131 -32.77 26.07 3.44
CA PRO A 131 -32.22 26.76 2.29
C PRO A 131 -31.73 28.18 2.59
N GLU A 132 -32.42 28.94 3.44
CA GLU A 132 -32.02 30.29 3.83
C GLU A 132 -30.76 30.28 4.69
N GLU A 133 -30.69 29.37 5.66
CA GLU A 133 -29.54 29.20 6.52
C GLU A 133 -28.32 28.69 5.76
N THR A 134 -28.53 27.77 4.80
CA THR A 134 -27.49 27.29 3.89
C THR A 134 -26.84 28.45 3.13
N GLU A 135 -27.66 29.39 2.62
CA GLU A 135 -27.16 30.57 1.91
C GLU A 135 -26.36 31.51 2.83
N LYS A 136 -26.77 31.66 4.08
CA LYS A 136 -26.05 32.48 5.07
C LYS A 136 -24.70 31.82 5.44
N VAL A 137 -24.68 30.51 5.65
CA VAL A 137 -23.45 29.77 5.97
C VAL A 137 -22.53 29.74 4.75
N ARG A 138 -23.06 29.56 3.52
CA ARG A 138 -22.30 29.61 2.27
C ARG A 138 -21.46 30.89 2.18
N LYS A 139 -22.07 32.04 2.38
CA LYS A 139 -21.39 33.34 2.37
C LYS A 139 -20.38 33.53 3.50
N THR A 140 -20.41 32.66 4.50
CA THR A 140 -19.49 32.71 5.66
C THR A 140 -18.28 31.81 5.45
N ILE A 141 -18.38 30.75 4.63
CA ILE A 141 -17.28 29.78 4.39
C ILE A 141 -16.15 30.43 3.61
N ILE A 142 -16.48 31.06 2.47
CA ILE A 142 -15.51 31.70 1.57
C ILE A 142 -15.73 33.21 1.58
N ILE A 143 -14.67 33.97 1.78
CA ILE A 143 -14.69 35.44 1.74
C ILE A 143 -13.59 35.88 0.78
N ASN A 144 -13.95 36.67 -0.21
CA ASN A 144 -13.02 37.15 -1.23
C ASN A 144 -12.21 36.04 -1.93
N GLY A 145 -12.86 34.92 -2.20
CA GLY A 145 -12.23 33.74 -2.85
C GLY A 145 -11.28 32.93 -2.00
N ALA A 146 -11.23 33.16 -0.70
CA ALA A 146 -10.41 32.43 0.24
C ALA A 146 -11.21 31.89 1.44
N LEU A 147 -10.76 30.80 2.03
CA LEU A 147 -11.35 30.27 3.26
C LEU A 147 -11.35 31.32 4.36
N ASN A 148 -12.51 31.53 4.98
CA ASN A 148 -12.64 32.45 6.10
C ASN A 148 -11.88 31.95 7.34
N ALA A 149 -10.76 32.57 7.64
CA ALA A 149 -9.93 32.22 8.79
C ALA A 149 -10.69 32.25 10.15
N LYS A 150 -11.80 32.99 10.24
CA LYS A 150 -12.60 33.10 11.48
C LYS A 150 -13.40 31.84 11.80
N ILE A 151 -13.63 30.94 10.85
CA ILE A 151 -14.35 29.68 11.07
C ILE A 151 -13.41 28.51 11.36
N VAL A 152 -12.13 28.61 11.04
CA VAL A 152 -11.15 27.52 11.19
C VAL A 152 -11.04 27.09 12.65
N GLY A 153 -11.29 25.82 12.93
CA GLY A 153 -11.21 25.23 14.27
C GLY A 153 -12.26 25.72 15.26
N GLN A 154 -13.28 26.48 14.81
CA GLN A 154 -14.36 26.96 15.68
C GLN A 154 -15.45 25.89 15.85
N LYS A 155 -16.19 25.99 16.96
CA LYS A 155 -17.39 25.16 17.19
C LYS A 155 -18.49 25.48 16.19
N ALA A 156 -19.32 24.50 15.85
CA ALA A 156 -20.45 24.67 14.91
C ALA A 156 -21.39 25.82 15.31
N HIS A 157 -21.75 25.91 16.58
CA HIS A 157 -22.57 27.01 17.12
C HIS A 157 -21.93 28.39 16.89
N THR A 158 -20.60 28.53 17.09
CA THR A 158 -19.90 29.79 16.85
C THR A 158 -19.93 30.19 15.38
N ILE A 159 -19.79 29.21 14.46
CA ILE A 159 -19.87 29.44 13.02
C ILE A 159 -21.28 29.85 12.61
N ALA A 160 -22.29 29.17 13.14
CA ALA A 160 -23.69 29.50 12.91
C ALA A 160 -23.99 30.93 13.36
N ALA A 161 -23.56 31.32 14.55
CA ALA A 161 -23.72 32.68 15.07
C ALA A 161 -23.04 33.74 14.15
N LEU A 162 -21.83 33.43 13.67
CA LEU A 162 -21.09 34.26 12.71
C LEU A 162 -21.86 34.45 11.39
N ALA A 163 -22.58 33.41 10.95
CA ALA A 163 -23.44 33.42 9.77
C ALA A 163 -24.83 34.06 10.03
N GLY A 164 -25.15 34.41 11.25
CA GLY A 164 -26.49 34.93 11.62
C GLY A 164 -27.56 33.83 11.59
N VAL A 165 -27.16 32.60 11.96
CA VAL A 165 -28.04 31.42 12.10
C VAL A 165 -28.10 31.01 13.55
N ALA A 166 -29.29 30.78 14.09
CA ALA A 166 -29.50 30.30 15.46
C ALA A 166 -29.57 28.77 15.47
N VAL A 167 -28.67 28.14 16.20
CA VAL A 167 -28.63 26.68 16.41
C VAL A 167 -28.42 26.37 17.88
N PRO A 168 -28.81 25.18 18.37
CA PRO A 168 -28.49 24.75 19.75
C PRO A 168 -26.96 24.80 20.02
N GLU A 169 -26.59 25.15 21.27
CA GLU A 169 -25.19 25.29 21.65
C GLU A 169 -24.41 23.97 21.50
N GLU A 170 -25.08 22.87 21.76
CA GLU A 170 -24.54 21.50 21.66
C GLU A 170 -24.42 20.98 20.21
N THR A 171 -24.79 21.79 19.20
CA THR A 171 -24.67 21.39 17.78
C THR A 171 -23.25 21.00 17.45
N LYS A 172 -23.09 19.78 16.94
CA LYS A 172 -21.79 19.20 16.61
C LYS A 172 -21.30 19.61 15.24
N ILE A 173 -22.17 19.56 14.24
CA ILE A 173 -21.83 19.80 12.83
C ILE A 173 -22.99 20.56 12.18
N LEU A 174 -22.67 21.55 11.36
CA LEU A 174 -23.62 22.18 10.45
C LEU A 174 -23.58 21.43 9.12
N ILE A 175 -24.71 20.89 8.66
CA ILE A 175 -24.80 20.16 7.41
C ILE A 175 -25.61 20.95 6.39
N GLY A 176 -24.98 21.27 5.26
CA GLY A 176 -25.63 21.81 4.06
C GLY A 176 -25.95 20.70 3.06
N GLU A 177 -27.23 20.51 2.74
CA GLU A 177 -27.63 19.64 1.63
C GLU A 177 -27.44 20.43 0.33
N VAL A 178 -26.47 20.02 -0.47
CA VAL A 178 -26.07 20.70 -1.71
C VAL A 178 -25.99 19.73 -2.88
N THR A 179 -26.10 20.23 -4.10
CA THR A 179 -26.13 19.40 -5.31
C THR A 179 -24.91 19.57 -6.19
N SER A 180 -24.33 20.78 -6.21
CA SER A 180 -23.16 21.09 -7.03
C SER A 180 -21.88 20.66 -6.32
N VAL A 181 -20.99 20.02 -7.06
CA VAL A 181 -19.62 19.64 -6.63
C VAL A 181 -18.55 20.55 -7.24
N GLU A 182 -18.96 21.61 -7.91
CA GLU A 182 -18.05 22.58 -8.54
C GLU A 182 -17.51 23.57 -7.51
N LEU A 183 -16.31 24.11 -7.75
CA LEU A 183 -15.70 25.13 -6.87
C LEU A 183 -16.51 26.45 -6.77
N SER A 184 -17.52 26.64 -7.61
CA SER A 184 -18.49 27.71 -7.43
C SER A 184 -19.48 27.49 -6.28
N GLU A 185 -19.51 26.26 -5.72
CA GLU A 185 -20.26 25.95 -4.52
C GLU A 185 -19.32 25.96 -3.31
N GLU A 186 -19.49 26.89 -2.40
CA GLU A 186 -18.60 27.09 -1.25
C GLU A 186 -18.57 25.87 -0.31
N PHE A 187 -19.66 25.11 -0.23
CA PHE A 187 -19.68 23.86 0.53
C PHE A 187 -18.81 22.76 -0.09
N ALA A 188 -18.43 22.85 -1.37
CA ALA A 188 -17.54 21.90 -2.02
C ALA A 188 -16.05 22.09 -1.64
N HIS A 189 -15.68 23.23 -1.04
CA HIS A 189 -14.31 23.54 -0.64
C HIS A 189 -13.90 22.86 0.68
N GLU A 190 -12.59 22.86 0.95
CA GLU A 190 -12.05 22.60 2.27
C GLU A 190 -12.51 23.69 3.26
N LYS A 191 -12.99 23.29 4.44
CA LYS A 191 -13.61 24.21 5.42
C LYS A 191 -12.86 24.28 6.74
N LEU A 192 -12.01 23.29 7.05
CA LEU A 192 -11.24 23.18 8.30
C LEU A 192 -12.06 23.50 9.56
N SER A 193 -13.29 23.05 9.59
CA SER A 193 -14.30 23.39 10.59
C SER A 193 -15.44 22.36 10.60
N PRO A 194 -16.28 22.30 11.63
CA PRO A 194 -17.42 21.37 11.70
C PRO A 194 -18.60 21.82 10.81
N VAL A 195 -18.29 22.11 9.53
CA VAL A 195 -19.25 22.34 8.45
C VAL A 195 -19.07 21.25 7.42
N LEU A 196 -20.15 20.57 7.03
CA LEU A 196 -20.13 19.41 6.14
C LEU A 196 -21.11 19.60 4.99
N ALA A 197 -20.66 19.31 3.77
CA ALA A 197 -21.56 19.18 2.62
C ALA A 197 -22.18 17.79 2.60
N MET A 198 -23.46 17.67 2.31
CA MET A 198 -24.13 16.38 2.10
C MET A 198 -24.74 16.31 0.72
N TYR A 199 -24.32 15.30 -0.05
CA TYR A 199 -24.76 15.05 -1.42
C TYR A 199 -25.55 13.74 -1.48
N ARG A 200 -26.62 13.73 -2.29
CA ARG A 200 -27.34 12.51 -2.65
C ARG A 200 -26.74 11.97 -3.95
N ALA A 201 -26.43 10.68 -4.01
CA ALA A 201 -25.99 9.98 -5.21
C ALA A 201 -27.02 8.92 -5.62
N ARG A 202 -27.31 8.83 -6.91
CA ARG A 202 -28.26 7.88 -7.47
C ARG A 202 -27.79 6.42 -7.30
N ASP A 203 -26.50 6.23 -7.55
CA ASP A 203 -25.82 4.93 -7.52
C ASP A 203 -24.33 5.13 -7.18
N PHE A 204 -23.58 4.04 -7.13
CA PHE A 204 -22.16 4.08 -6.76
C PHE A 204 -21.32 4.82 -7.80
N GLU A 205 -21.64 4.71 -9.10
CA GLU A 205 -20.94 5.43 -10.17
C GLU A 205 -21.12 6.95 -10.06
N ASP A 206 -22.32 7.40 -9.76
CA ASP A 206 -22.60 8.83 -9.51
C ASP A 206 -21.87 9.33 -8.26
N ALA A 207 -21.77 8.48 -7.21
CA ALA A 207 -21.00 8.81 -6.01
C ALA A 207 -19.51 8.93 -6.30
N LEU A 208 -18.93 7.99 -7.07
CA LEU A 208 -17.55 8.04 -7.50
C LEU A 208 -17.25 9.29 -8.32
N SER A 209 -18.09 9.60 -9.29
CA SER A 209 -17.94 10.79 -10.16
C SER A 209 -17.95 12.09 -9.34
N LYS A 210 -18.83 12.20 -8.34
CA LYS A 210 -18.85 13.34 -7.42
C LYS A 210 -17.58 13.41 -6.56
N ALA A 211 -17.13 12.28 -6.03
CA ALA A 211 -15.91 12.22 -5.23
C ALA A 211 -14.66 12.59 -6.03
N GLU A 212 -14.53 12.07 -7.25
CA GLU A 212 -13.44 12.44 -8.18
C GLU A 212 -13.40 13.93 -8.45
N LYS A 213 -14.56 14.55 -8.68
CA LYS A 213 -14.65 15.98 -8.95
C LYS A 213 -14.22 16.81 -7.73
N LEU A 214 -14.71 16.46 -6.54
CA LEU A 214 -14.32 17.13 -5.29
C LEU A 214 -12.81 17.02 -5.03
N ILE A 215 -12.20 15.86 -5.32
CA ILE A 215 -10.74 15.64 -5.18
C ILE A 215 -10.00 16.48 -6.24
N ALA A 216 -10.46 16.47 -7.49
CA ALA A 216 -9.82 17.22 -8.58
C ALA A 216 -9.79 18.72 -8.33
N ASP A 217 -10.82 19.24 -7.71
CA ASP A 217 -10.98 20.67 -7.48
C ASP A 217 -10.25 21.20 -6.23
N GLY A 218 -9.79 20.33 -5.31
CA GLY A 218 -9.13 20.83 -4.11
C GLY A 218 -8.39 19.84 -3.23
N GLY A 219 -8.33 18.56 -3.60
CA GLY A 219 -7.80 17.52 -2.68
C GLY A 219 -6.88 16.47 -3.30
N PHE A 220 -6.28 16.76 -4.45
CA PHE A 220 -5.41 15.80 -5.12
C PHE A 220 -4.32 15.24 -4.21
N GLY A 221 -4.22 13.92 -4.20
CA GLY A 221 -3.22 13.16 -3.47
C GLY A 221 -3.48 13.04 -1.97
N HIS A 222 -4.48 13.74 -1.40
CA HIS A 222 -4.64 13.78 0.06
C HIS A 222 -5.31 12.51 0.61
N THR A 223 -6.61 12.51 0.81
CA THR A 223 -7.36 11.44 1.50
C THR A 223 -8.75 11.29 0.89
N SER A 224 -9.24 10.06 0.84
CA SER A 224 -10.63 9.75 0.53
C SER A 224 -11.13 8.61 1.42
N SER A 225 -12.44 8.56 1.66
CA SER A 225 -13.05 7.59 2.57
C SER A 225 -14.27 6.94 1.93
N VAL A 226 -14.51 5.66 2.25
CA VAL A 226 -15.67 4.91 1.82
C VAL A 226 -16.18 4.00 2.94
N TYR A 227 -17.50 3.96 3.10
CA TYR A 227 -18.20 3.08 4.01
C TYR A 227 -19.04 2.09 3.19
N LEU A 228 -18.78 0.80 3.32
CA LEU A 228 -19.43 -0.27 2.58
C LEU A 228 -19.24 -1.62 3.29
N ASP A 229 -20.02 -2.63 2.88
CA ASP A 229 -19.76 -4.03 3.25
C ASP A 229 -18.48 -4.51 2.54
N THR A 230 -17.42 -4.72 3.28
CA THR A 230 -16.10 -5.12 2.73
C THR A 230 -16.06 -6.56 2.22
N VAL A 231 -17.02 -7.39 2.58
CA VAL A 231 -17.11 -8.79 2.12
C VAL A 231 -17.81 -8.87 0.76
N ARG A 232 -18.95 -8.21 0.63
CA ARG A 232 -19.76 -8.21 -0.59
C ARG A 232 -19.36 -7.14 -1.59
N GLY A 233 -18.77 -6.05 -1.12
CA GLY A 233 -18.40 -4.86 -1.89
C GLY A 233 -16.97 -4.83 -2.41
N GLN A 234 -16.26 -5.97 -2.53
CA GLN A 234 -14.87 -6.01 -2.98
C GLN A 234 -14.63 -5.32 -4.34
N GLU A 235 -15.55 -5.52 -5.29
CA GLU A 235 -15.46 -4.90 -6.61
C GLU A 235 -15.62 -3.37 -6.51
N LYS A 236 -16.60 -2.88 -5.75
CA LYS A 236 -16.79 -1.45 -5.48
C LYS A 236 -15.58 -0.84 -4.77
N LEU A 237 -15.01 -1.57 -3.80
CA LEU A 237 -13.80 -1.12 -3.10
C LEU A 237 -12.60 -1.03 -4.05
N ALA A 238 -12.41 -2.03 -4.90
CA ALA A 238 -11.32 -2.03 -5.88
C ALA A 238 -11.48 -0.89 -6.89
N GLU A 239 -12.70 -0.63 -7.36
CA GLU A 239 -13.01 0.48 -8.24
C GLU A 239 -12.77 1.84 -7.57
N PHE A 240 -13.27 2.02 -6.34
CA PHE A 240 -13.00 3.23 -5.55
C PHE A 240 -11.49 3.47 -5.40
N ALA A 241 -10.73 2.43 -5.02
CA ALA A 241 -9.30 2.53 -4.84
C ALA A 241 -8.55 2.88 -6.14
N ALA A 242 -9.02 2.36 -7.28
CA ALA A 242 -8.41 2.64 -8.58
C ALA A 242 -8.68 4.06 -9.08
N ARG A 243 -9.88 4.61 -8.81
CA ARG A 243 -10.33 5.90 -9.33
C ARG A 243 -9.91 7.09 -8.47
N MET A 244 -9.88 6.92 -7.14
CA MET A 244 -9.54 8.02 -6.25
C MET A 244 -8.06 8.38 -6.34
N LYS A 245 -7.75 9.57 -6.84
CA LYS A 245 -6.38 10.10 -6.93
C LYS A 245 -5.94 10.65 -5.57
N THR A 246 -5.93 9.79 -4.55
CA THR A 246 -5.51 10.10 -3.18
C THR A 246 -4.53 9.04 -2.67
N CYS A 247 -3.57 9.46 -1.85
CA CYS A 247 -2.55 8.55 -1.30
C CYS A 247 -3.07 7.75 -0.09
N ARG A 248 -4.16 8.20 0.53
CA ARG A 248 -4.82 7.54 1.67
C ARG A 248 -6.26 7.23 1.32
N ILE A 249 -6.58 5.94 1.31
CA ILE A 249 -7.93 5.42 1.15
C ILE A 249 -8.35 4.76 2.45
N LEU A 250 -9.38 5.31 3.08
CA LEU A 250 -9.87 4.85 4.38
C LEU A 250 -11.20 4.11 4.18
N VAL A 251 -11.30 2.93 4.75
CA VAL A 251 -12.46 2.06 4.61
C VAL A 251 -13.08 1.85 5.99
N ASN A 252 -14.36 2.18 6.15
CA ASN A 252 -15.11 2.04 7.40
C ASN A 252 -14.39 2.64 8.63
N THR A 253 -13.71 3.76 8.43
CA THR A 253 -12.81 4.36 9.43
C THR A 253 -13.02 5.88 9.49
N PRO A 254 -13.04 6.49 10.70
CA PRO A 254 -13.05 7.94 10.83
C PRO A 254 -11.87 8.57 10.11
N SER A 255 -12.10 9.50 9.19
CA SER A 255 -11.05 9.93 8.26
C SER A 255 -9.94 10.75 8.93
N SER A 256 -10.25 11.61 9.90
CA SER A 256 -9.23 12.36 10.63
C SER A 256 -8.27 11.43 11.37
N GLN A 257 -8.78 10.61 12.28
CA GLN A 257 -7.97 9.71 13.11
C GLN A 257 -7.30 8.61 12.27
N GLY A 258 -8.03 8.03 11.31
CA GLY A 258 -7.47 7.03 10.41
C GLY A 258 -6.36 7.60 9.54
N GLY A 259 -6.52 8.82 9.03
CA GLY A 259 -5.54 9.49 8.17
C GLY A 259 -4.25 9.88 8.89
N ILE A 260 -4.36 10.40 10.12
CA ILE A 260 -3.17 10.71 10.93
C ILE A 260 -2.44 9.45 11.46
N GLY A 261 -3.06 8.26 11.32
CA GLY A 261 -2.43 6.97 11.57
C GLY A 261 -2.59 6.45 12.99
N ASP A 262 -2.38 5.15 13.12
CA ASP A 262 -2.23 4.35 14.35
C ASP A 262 -3.46 4.19 15.27
N LEU A 263 -4.52 4.98 15.14
CA LEU A 263 -5.69 4.83 16.01
C LEU A 263 -6.66 3.73 15.58
N TYR A 264 -6.88 3.58 14.27
CA TYR A 264 -7.85 2.64 13.70
C TYR A 264 -7.25 1.67 12.67
N ASN A 265 -5.96 1.86 12.34
CA ASN A 265 -5.26 0.99 11.42
C ASN A 265 -3.75 1.02 11.69
N PHE A 266 -3.05 -0.07 11.34
CA PHE A 266 -1.60 -0.19 11.48
C PHE A 266 -0.86 -0.03 10.14
N LYS A 267 -1.53 0.47 9.10
CA LYS A 267 -0.93 0.68 7.78
C LYS A 267 -0.34 2.08 7.59
N LEU A 268 -0.87 3.06 8.31
CA LEU A 268 -0.40 4.43 8.24
C LEU A 268 0.38 4.78 9.51
N ALA A 269 1.62 5.24 9.35
CA ALA A 269 2.43 5.70 10.47
C ALA A 269 1.82 6.96 11.10
N PRO A 270 1.92 7.16 12.43
CA PRO A 270 1.43 8.37 13.09
C PRO A 270 2.10 9.62 12.54
N SER A 271 1.32 10.57 12.07
CA SER A 271 1.82 11.85 11.56
C SER A 271 0.71 12.88 11.44
N LEU A 272 1.06 14.15 11.63
CA LEU A 272 0.22 15.29 11.27
C LEU A 272 0.63 15.92 9.93
N THR A 273 1.63 15.35 9.25
CA THR A 273 2.11 15.78 7.94
C THR A 273 1.80 14.70 6.92
N LEU A 274 0.74 14.91 6.16
CA LEU A 274 0.12 13.89 5.31
C LEU A 274 0.50 14.14 3.84
N GLY A 275 1.59 13.53 3.37
CA GLY A 275 2.09 13.68 2.01
C GLY A 275 1.05 13.30 0.94
N CYS A 276 0.95 14.10 -0.11
CA CYS A 276 -0.03 13.95 -1.19
C CYS A 276 0.57 13.41 -2.50
N GLY A 277 1.85 13.04 -2.49
CA GLY A 277 2.54 12.51 -3.65
C GLY A 277 2.56 13.45 -4.85
N SER A 278 2.87 12.92 -6.01
CA SER A 278 2.93 13.70 -7.26
C SER A 278 1.57 14.27 -7.68
N TRP A 279 0.47 13.62 -7.32
CA TRP A 279 -0.87 14.17 -7.57
C TRP A 279 -1.09 15.51 -6.86
N GLY A 280 -0.63 15.63 -5.62
CA GLY A 280 -0.69 16.87 -4.84
C GLY A 280 0.52 17.78 -5.01
N GLY A 281 1.43 17.49 -5.96
CA GLY A 281 2.67 18.25 -6.16
C GLY A 281 3.64 18.14 -4.99
N ASN A 282 3.60 17.02 -4.25
CA ASN A 282 4.45 16.78 -3.08
C ASN A 282 5.58 15.78 -3.38
N SER A 283 6.67 15.90 -2.65
CA SER A 283 7.82 15.00 -2.73
C SER A 283 7.62 13.66 -2.03
N VAL A 284 6.59 13.54 -1.18
CA VAL A 284 6.24 12.31 -0.48
C VAL A 284 4.76 11.98 -0.62
N SER A 285 4.43 10.68 -0.65
CA SER A 285 3.05 10.17 -0.77
C SER A 285 2.55 9.47 0.50
N GLU A 286 3.36 9.44 1.55
CA GLU A 286 3.05 8.77 2.81
C GLU A 286 2.99 9.75 3.99
N ASN A 287 2.61 9.25 5.14
CA ASN A 287 2.67 10.00 6.38
C ASN A 287 4.12 10.29 6.74
N VAL A 288 4.48 11.56 6.86
CA VAL A 288 5.87 11.98 7.11
C VAL A 288 6.26 11.66 8.54
N GLY A 289 7.35 10.94 8.71
CA GLY A 289 7.94 10.58 9.99
C GLY A 289 9.44 10.86 10.02
N VAL A 290 10.09 10.47 11.12
CA VAL A 290 11.52 10.71 11.37
C VAL A 290 12.41 10.24 10.22
N LYS A 291 12.08 9.09 9.60
CA LYS A 291 12.86 8.54 8.48
C LYS A 291 13.05 9.50 7.30
N HIS A 292 12.13 10.45 7.11
CA HIS A 292 12.17 11.43 6.02
C HIS A 292 13.11 12.62 6.30
N LEU A 293 13.48 12.80 7.56
CA LEU A 293 14.39 13.86 8.02
C LEU A 293 15.81 13.36 8.29
N LEU A 294 16.05 12.05 8.10
CA LEU A 294 17.35 11.44 8.36
C LEU A 294 18.13 11.25 7.06
N ASN A 295 19.41 11.61 7.07
CA ASN A 295 20.35 11.20 6.05
C ASN A 295 20.85 9.78 6.34
N ILE A 296 20.40 8.82 5.57
CA ILE A 296 20.79 7.41 5.71
C ILE A 296 22.09 7.19 4.93
N LYS A 297 23.14 6.78 5.65
CA LYS A 297 24.40 6.37 5.02
C LYS A 297 24.41 4.86 4.81
N THR A 298 24.67 4.45 3.60
CA THR A 298 24.87 3.03 3.26
C THR A 298 26.36 2.74 3.24
N VAL A 299 26.81 1.85 4.11
CA VAL A 299 28.16 1.32 4.05
C VAL A 299 28.11 0.02 3.25
N ALA A 300 28.68 0.08 2.05
CA ALA A 300 28.79 -1.08 1.17
C ALA A 300 30.22 -1.59 1.21
N GLU A 301 30.41 -2.73 1.85
CA GLU A 301 31.70 -3.42 1.85
C GLU A 301 31.77 -4.37 0.66
N ARG A 302 32.93 -4.37 -0.02
CA ARG A 302 33.19 -5.39 -1.05
C ARG A 302 33.18 -6.75 -0.39
N ARG A 303 32.23 -7.60 -0.72
CA ARG A 303 32.34 -9.02 -0.41
C ARG A 303 33.55 -9.55 -1.18
N GLU A 304 34.51 -10.09 -0.47
CA GLU A 304 35.55 -10.86 -1.13
C GLU A 304 34.87 -11.90 -2.00
N ASN A 305 35.25 -11.93 -3.26
CA ASN A 305 34.85 -12.98 -4.18
C ASN A 305 35.46 -14.28 -3.64
N MET A 306 34.74 -14.96 -2.77
CA MET A 306 34.99 -16.36 -2.55
C MET A 306 34.66 -17.07 -3.86
N LEU A 307 35.65 -17.20 -4.69
CA LEU A 307 35.62 -18.12 -5.80
C LEU A 307 35.63 -19.53 -5.19
N TRP A 308 34.46 -20.06 -4.93
CA TRP A 308 34.32 -21.44 -4.55
C TRP A 308 33.57 -22.17 -5.65
N PHE A 309 34.12 -23.31 -6.03
CA PHE A 309 33.52 -24.22 -6.95
C PHE A 309 33.01 -25.44 -6.19
N ARG A 310 31.71 -25.68 -6.26
CA ARG A 310 31.11 -26.92 -5.75
C ARG A 310 30.72 -27.78 -6.93
N ALA A 311 31.52 -28.80 -7.19
CA ALA A 311 31.16 -29.83 -8.14
C ALA A 311 30.20 -30.86 -7.49
N PRO A 312 29.32 -31.49 -8.27
CA PRO A 312 28.65 -32.71 -7.83
C PRO A 312 29.67 -33.73 -7.33
N GLU A 313 29.27 -34.56 -6.40
CA GLU A 313 30.14 -35.64 -5.83
C GLU A 313 30.69 -36.54 -6.95
N LYS A 314 29.88 -36.78 -7.98
CA LYS A 314 30.25 -37.57 -9.15
C LYS A 314 29.78 -36.90 -10.44
N VAL A 315 30.64 -36.91 -11.44
CA VAL A 315 30.36 -36.46 -12.81
C VAL A 315 30.84 -37.53 -13.78
N TYR A 316 29.96 -38.06 -14.59
CA TYR A 316 30.28 -39.06 -15.64
C TYR A 316 30.36 -38.37 -16.99
N ILE A 317 31.54 -38.42 -17.63
CA ILE A 317 31.78 -37.77 -18.92
C ILE A 317 32.45 -38.80 -19.86
N LYS A 318 31.65 -39.59 -20.55
CA LYS A 318 32.13 -40.49 -21.59
C LYS A 318 30.96 -41.06 -22.37
N LYS A 319 31.12 -41.26 -23.69
CA LYS A 319 30.14 -42.01 -24.50
C LYS A 319 29.90 -43.40 -23.87
N GLY A 320 28.64 -43.71 -23.58
CA GLY A 320 28.24 -45.01 -22.97
C GLY A 320 28.31 -45.04 -21.46
N CYS A 321 28.56 -43.92 -20.73
CA CYS A 321 28.56 -43.89 -19.27
C CYS A 321 27.15 -43.85 -18.64
N LEU A 322 26.13 -43.56 -19.41
CA LEU A 322 24.76 -43.41 -18.90
C LEU A 322 24.25 -44.67 -18.17
N PRO A 323 24.34 -45.89 -18.67
CA PRO A 323 23.91 -47.07 -17.96
C PRO A 323 24.64 -47.26 -16.59
N VAL A 324 25.93 -46.96 -16.54
CA VAL A 324 26.74 -47.05 -15.33
C VAL A 324 26.28 -46.02 -14.29
N ALA A 325 26.00 -44.81 -14.73
CA ALA A 325 25.48 -43.74 -13.86
C ALA A 325 24.07 -44.09 -13.32
N LEU A 326 23.23 -44.70 -14.13
CA LEU A 326 21.88 -45.12 -13.74
C LEU A 326 21.91 -46.32 -12.76
N ASP A 327 22.86 -47.23 -12.90
CA ASP A 327 23.01 -48.37 -11.94
C ASP A 327 23.18 -47.86 -10.50
N GLU A 328 23.77 -46.71 -10.27
CA GLU A 328 23.92 -46.14 -8.93
C GLU A 328 22.59 -45.80 -8.25
N ILE A 329 21.55 -45.53 -9.02
CA ILE A 329 20.20 -45.27 -8.48
C ILE A 329 19.77 -46.45 -7.60
N LYS A 330 20.00 -47.65 -8.03
CA LYS A 330 19.65 -48.86 -7.30
C LYS A 330 20.74 -49.32 -6.34
N THR A 331 21.99 -49.31 -6.79
CA THR A 331 23.09 -49.96 -6.07
C THR A 331 23.69 -49.08 -4.97
N VAL A 332 23.72 -47.78 -5.15
CA VAL A 332 24.31 -46.82 -4.21
C VAL A 332 23.25 -46.00 -3.50
N LEU A 333 22.28 -45.44 -4.24
CA LEU A 333 21.24 -44.55 -3.69
C LEU A 333 20.05 -45.36 -3.13
N HIS A 334 19.93 -46.64 -3.45
CA HIS A 334 18.86 -47.57 -3.02
C HIS A 334 17.44 -47.03 -3.33
N LYS A 335 17.28 -46.28 -4.46
CA LYS A 335 16.03 -45.71 -4.88
C LYS A 335 15.20 -46.67 -5.73
N LYS A 336 13.87 -46.50 -5.69
CA LYS A 336 12.91 -47.41 -6.32
C LYS A 336 11.92 -46.76 -7.24
N ARG A 337 11.78 -45.44 -7.19
CA ARG A 337 10.75 -44.70 -7.90
C ARG A 337 11.35 -43.42 -8.50
N ALA A 338 11.64 -43.44 -9.79
CA ALA A 338 12.28 -42.34 -10.50
C ALA A 338 11.23 -41.43 -11.22
N PHE A 339 11.31 -40.12 -11.02
CA PHE A 339 10.54 -39.16 -11.76
C PHE A 339 11.44 -38.44 -12.74
N ILE A 340 11.19 -38.62 -14.04
CA ILE A 340 12.01 -38.07 -15.11
C ILE A 340 11.39 -36.74 -15.55
N VAL A 341 12.19 -35.68 -15.56
CA VAL A 341 11.79 -34.34 -15.99
C VAL A 341 12.56 -33.99 -17.26
N THR A 342 11.85 -33.67 -18.35
CA THR A 342 12.45 -33.37 -19.63
C THR A 342 11.54 -32.46 -20.46
N ASP A 343 11.96 -32.08 -21.66
CA ASP A 343 11.14 -31.37 -22.63
C ASP A 343 10.50 -32.30 -23.65
N THR A 344 9.49 -31.80 -24.37
CA THR A 344 8.73 -32.53 -25.38
C THR A 344 9.64 -33.03 -26.51
N PHE A 345 10.62 -32.22 -26.96
CA PHE A 345 11.51 -32.59 -28.04
C PHE A 345 12.35 -33.82 -27.68
N LEU A 346 12.99 -33.84 -26.53
CA LEU A 346 13.82 -34.95 -26.09
C LEU A 346 12.99 -36.23 -25.85
N TYR A 347 11.77 -36.07 -25.33
CA TYR A 347 10.86 -37.19 -25.10
C TYR A 347 10.41 -37.83 -26.45
N GLU A 348 9.86 -37.03 -27.37
CA GLU A 348 9.33 -37.53 -28.66
C GLU A 348 10.41 -38.09 -29.60
N ASN A 349 11.63 -37.57 -29.51
CA ASN A 349 12.75 -38.10 -30.28
C ASN A 349 13.48 -39.27 -29.60
N GLY A 350 12.93 -39.79 -28.51
CA GLY A 350 13.39 -41.03 -27.87
C GLY A 350 14.67 -40.92 -27.04
N TYR A 351 15.14 -39.70 -26.72
CA TYR A 351 16.34 -39.52 -25.87
C TYR A 351 16.18 -40.07 -24.45
N THR A 352 14.97 -40.13 -23.97
CA THR A 352 14.66 -40.69 -22.62
C THR A 352 14.55 -42.22 -22.66
N LYS A 353 14.43 -42.85 -23.83
CA LYS A 353 14.19 -44.28 -23.97
C LYS A 353 15.29 -45.12 -23.31
N GLY A 354 16.56 -44.80 -23.51
CA GLY A 354 17.66 -45.50 -22.90
C GLY A 354 17.65 -45.42 -21.38
N ILE A 355 17.06 -44.38 -20.80
CA ILE A 355 16.92 -44.21 -19.36
C ILE A 355 15.76 -45.06 -18.86
N THR A 356 14.58 -44.96 -19.47
CA THR A 356 13.42 -45.77 -19.08
C THR A 356 13.66 -47.27 -19.21
N ASP A 357 14.24 -47.71 -20.36
CA ASP A 357 14.59 -49.13 -20.56
C ASP A 357 15.54 -49.64 -19.47
N LYS A 358 16.54 -48.84 -19.05
CA LYS A 358 17.46 -49.19 -17.98
C LYS A 358 16.81 -49.21 -16.61
N LEU A 359 15.91 -48.32 -16.33
CA LEU A 359 15.13 -48.30 -15.08
C LEU A 359 14.21 -49.53 -14.99
N ASP A 360 13.60 -49.94 -16.13
CA ASP A 360 12.79 -51.16 -16.20
C ASP A 360 13.62 -52.42 -15.95
N GLU A 361 14.81 -52.53 -16.59
CA GLU A 361 15.76 -53.60 -16.35
C GLU A 361 16.12 -53.73 -14.85
N MET A 362 16.30 -52.59 -14.20
CA MET A 362 16.61 -52.54 -12.77
C MET A 362 15.41 -52.78 -11.84
N GLY A 363 14.19 -52.82 -12.35
CA GLY A 363 12.95 -52.89 -11.57
C GLY A 363 12.68 -51.62 -10.78
N VAL A 364 13.11 -50.46 -11.30
CA VAL A 364 12.84 -49.13 -10.72
C VAL A 364 11.63 -48.56 -11.42
N SER A 365 10.54 -48.36 -10.70
CA SER A 365 9.34 -47.75 -11.24
C SER A 365 9.62 -46.32 -11.68
N HIS A 366 9.08 -45.90 -12.84
CA HIS A 366 9.35 -44.54 -13.34
C HIS A 366 8.07 -43.86 -13.86
N ALA A 367 8.08 -42.53 -13.87
CA ALA A 367 7.12 -41.66 -14.55
C ALA A 367 7.85 -40.53 -15.26
N VAL A 368 7.34 -40.08 -16.39
CA VAL A 368 7.97 -39.04 -17.21
C VAL A 368 7.07 -37.82 -17.25
N PHE A 369 7.65 -36.68 -16.93
CA PHE A 369 7.09 -35.35 -17.17
C PHE A 369 7.89 -34.69 -18.28
N PHE A 370 7.25 -34.47 -19.44
CA PHE A 370 7.93 -33.99 -20.65
C PHE A 370 7.42 -32.63 -21.16
N ASP A 371 6.57 -31.97 -20.39
CA ASP A 371 5.95 -30.69 -20.76
C ASP A 371 6.80 -29.47 -20.34
N VAL A 372 8.13 -29.63 -20.23
CA VAL A 372 9.01 -28.51 -19.87
C VAL A 372 9.27 -27.64 -21.10
N ALA A 373 8.76 -26.41 -21.08
CA ALA A 373 9.06 -25.42 -22.11
C ALA A 373 10.43 -24.75 -21.88
N PRO A 374 11.07 -24.17 -22.93
CA PRO A 374 12.18 -23.24 -22.73
C PRO A 374 11.76 -22.13 -21.73
N ASP A 375 12.66 -21.78 -20.80
CA ASP A 375 12.36 -20.84 -19.71
C ASP A 375 11.12 -21.27 -18.91
N PRO A 376 11.19 -22.34 -18.12
CA PRO A 376 10.03 -22.98 -17.51
C PRO A 376 9.30 -22.03 -16.55
N THR A 377 7.98 -21.97 -16.70
CA THR A 377 7.11 -21.15 -15.84
C THR A 377 6.86 -21.82 -14.49
N LEU A 378 6.50 -21.02 -13.49
CA LEU A 378 6.06 -21.54 -12.20
C LEU A 378 4.83 -22.46 -12.32
N ALA A 379 3.93 -22.20 -13.28
CA ALA A 379 2.79 -23.06 -13.59
C ALA A 379 3.23 -24.46 -14.04
N CYS A 380 4.21 -24.56 -14.91
CA CYS A 380 4.81 -25.84 -15.33
C CYS A 380 5.41 -26.61 -14.14
N ALA A 381 6.15 -25.91 -13.27
CA ALA A 381 6.74 -26.53 -12.08
C ALA A 381 5.69 -27.01 -11.06
N ARG A 382 4.60 -26.27 -10.88
CA ARG A 382 3.47 -26.68 -10.05
C ARG A 382 2.74 -27.91 -10.60
N GLU A 383 2.54 -27.98 -11.89
CA GLU A 383 1.92 -29.17 -12.51
C GLU A 383 2.81 -30.39 -12.36
N GLY A 384 4.12 -30.25 -12.58
CA GLY A 384 5.09 -31.34 -12.33
C GLY A 384 5.11 -31.78 -10.87
N ALA A 385 5.11 -30.85 -9.91
CA ALA A 385 5.06 -31.17 -8.50
C ALA A 385 3.76 -31.90 -8.10
N LYS A 386 2.62 -31.53 -8.70
CA LYS A 386 1.34 -32.24 -8.51
C LYS A 386 1.44 -33.71 -8.98
N ARG A 387 1.99 -33.94 -10.18
CA ARG A 387 2.24 -35.31 -10.66
C ARG A 387 3.22 -36.08 -9.78
N MET A 388 4.21 -35.40 -9.21
CA MET A 388 5.10 -36.03 -8.21
C MET A 388 4.35 -36.43 -6.94
N LEU A 389 3.39 -35.66 -6.44
CA LEU A 389 2.55 -36.02 -5.30
C LEU A 389 1.72 -37.30 -5.54
N GLU A 390 1.26 -37.51 -6.77
CA GLU A 390 0.52 -38.71 -7.20
C GLU A 390 1.46 -39.92 -7.33
N PHE A 391 2.61 -39.74 -7.99
CA PHE A 391 3.57 -40.83 -8.25
C PHE A 391 4.41 -41.16 -7.02
N LYS A 392 4.70 -40.21 -6.13
CA LYS A 392 5.54 -40.35 -4.92
C LYS A 392 6.96 -40.86 -5.24
N PRO A 393 7.76 -40.11 -5.99
CA PRO A 393 9.11 -40.49 -6.32
C PRO A 393 10.04 -40.45 -5.08
N ASP A 394 11.15 -41.15 -5.19
CA ASP A 394 12.28 -41.07 -4.26
C ASP A 394 13.59 -40.61 -4.94
N VAL A 395 13.56 -40.42 -6.26
CA VAL A 395 14.62 -39.79 -7.04
C VAL A 395 14.02 -39.03 -8.22
N ILE A 396 14.60 -37.86 -8.53
CA ILE A 396 14.31 -37.07 -9.73
C ILE A 396 15.48 -37.23 -10.70
N ILE A 397 15.18 -37.43 -11.98
CA ILE A 397 16.15 -37.43 -13.07
C ILE A 397 15.79 -36.30 -14.03
N ALA A 398 16.56 -35.23 -14.02
CA ALA A 398 16.38 -34.13 -14.95
C ALA A 398 17.22 -34.35 -16.20
N VAL A 399 16.57 -34.48 -17.35
CA VAL A 399 17.19 -34.81 -18.65
C VAL A 399 17.06 -33.63 -19.62
N GLY A 400 18.16 -33.05 -20.02
CA GLY A 400 18.16 -31.92 -20.96
C GLY A 400 19.12 -30.81 -20.58
N GLY A 401 18.82 -29.61 -21.06
CA GLY A 401 19.56 -28.39 -20.76
C GLY A 401 19.11 -27.72 -19.45
N GLY A 402 19.47 -26.43 -19.31
CA GLY A 402 19.15 -25.65 -18.11
C GLY A 402 17.67 -25.67 -17.73
N SER A 403 16.77 -25.55 -18.73
CA SER A 403 15.32 -25.53 -18.48
C SER A 403 14.80 -26.78 -17.77
N ALA A 404 15.18 -27.96 -18.22
CA ALA A 404 14.76 -29.21 -17.59
C ALA A 404 15.37 -29.36 -16.18
N MET A 405 16.64 -28.97 -16.01
CA MET A 405 17.32 -29.00 -14.71
C MET A 405 16.70 -28.03 -13.71
N ASP A 406 16.38 -26.83 -14.15
CA ASP A 406 15.77 -25.80 -13.25
C ASP A 406 14.32 -26.14 -12.92
N ALA A 407 13.55 -26.62 -13.92
CA ALA A 407 12.20 -27.15 -13.65
C ALA A 407 12.23 -28.28 -12.62
N GLY A 408 13.13 -29.25 -12.77
CA GLY A 408 13.30 -30.35 -11.82
C GLY A 408 13.64 -29.90 -10.39
N LYS A 409 14.49 -28.88 -10.25
CA LYS A 409 14.82 -28.28 -8.94
C LYS A 409 13.62 -27.59 -8.29
N ILE A 410 12.87 -26.78 -9.07
CA ILE A 410 11.69 -26.08 -8.57
C ILE A 410 10.60 -27.09 -8.18
N MET A 411 10.36 -28.11 -9.02
CA MET A 411 9.43 -29.20 -8.72
C MET A 411 9.82 -29.92 -7.42
N TRP A 412 11.12 -30.17 -7.23
CA TRP A 412 11.62 -30.76 -6.01
C TRP A 412 11.30 -29.91 -4.77
N VAL A 413 11.58 -28.60 -4.83
CA VAL A 413 11.22 -27.68 -3.74
C VAL A 413 9.72 -27.74 -3.44
N LEU A 414 8.88 -27.60 -4.44
CA LEU A 414 7.41 -27.59 -4.28
C LEU A 414 6.86 -28.94 -3.80
N TYR A 415 7.52 -30.04 -4.11
CA TYR A 415 7.14 -31.38 -3.67
C TYR A 415 7.47 -31.62 -2.19
N GLU A 416 8.65 -31.23 -1.73
CA GLU A 416 9.06 -31.40 -0.32
C GLU A 416 8.56 -30.26 0.58
N HIS A 417 8.36 -29.07 0.02
CA HIS A 417 7.96 -27.84 0.69
C HIS A 417 6.80 -27.15 -0.04
N PRO A 418 5.57 -27.70 0.05
CA PRO A 418 4.40 -27.11 -0.61
C PRO A 418 4.08 -25.67 -0.14
N GLU A 419 4.57 -25.30 1.05
CA GLU A 419 4.46 -23.98 1.64
C GLU A 419 5.43 -22.94 1.04
N ALA A 420 6.38 -23.36 0.20
CA ALA A 420 7.43 -22.50 -0.32
C ALA A 420 6.86 -21.38 -1.20
N ASP A 421 7.25 -20.12 -0.92
CA ASP A 421 6.94 -18.98 -1.74
C ASP A 421 7.99 -18.81 -2.86
N PHE A 422 7.50 -18.45 -4.05
CA PHE A 422 8.37 -18.16 -5.19
C PHE A 422 9.34 -17.01 -4.91
N MET A 423 8.91 -15.99 -4.17
CA MET A 423 9.78 -14.85 -3.84
C MET A 423 10.96 -15.27 -2.97
N ASP A 424 10.78 -16.23 -2.08
CA ASP A 424 11.86 -16.79 -1.27
C ASP A 424 12.86 -17.60 -2.12
N MET A 425 12.36 -18.27 -3.17
CA MET A 425 13.19 -19.02 -4.12
C MET A 425 13.93 -18.13 -5.11
N ALA A 426 13.35 -16.97 -5.47
CA ALA A 426 13.87 -16.05 -6.49
C ALA A 426 14.94 -15.08 -5.99
N MET A 427 15.45 -15.27 -4.78
CA MET A 427 16.47 -14.38 -4.21
C MET A 427 17.76 -14.39 -5.05
N ARG A 428 18.12 -13.25 -5.61
CA ARG A 428 19.27 -13.09 -6.53
C ARG A 428 20.64 -13.34 -5.90
N PHE A 429 20.74 -13.22 -4.58
CA PHE A 429 21.98 -13.43 -3.83
C PHE A 429 21.66 -14.24 -2.58
N VAL A 430 21.59 -15.54 -2.74
CA VAL A 430 21.43 -16.43 -1.59
C VAL A 430 22.69 -16.35 -0.74
N ASP A 431 22.55 -15.93 0.50
CA ASP A 431 23.60 -16.20 1.47
C ASP A 431 23.71 -17.71 1.63
N ILE A 432 24.77 -18.27 1.09
CA ILE A 432 25.05 -19.71 1.05
C ILE A 432 25.01 -20.34 2.45
N ARG A 433 25.16 -19.53 3.48
CA ARG A 433 25.08 -19.93 4.87
C ARG A 433 23.64 -20.06 5.39
N LYS A 434 22.67 -19.47 4.72
CA LYS A 434 21.25 -19.60 5.05
C LYS A 434 20.63 -20.68 4.17
N ARG A 435 20.47 -21.87 4.69
CA ARG A 435 19.63 -22.91 4.08
C ARG A 435 18.17 -22.58 4.44
N VAL A 436 17.44 -22.02 3.49
CA VAL A 436 16.02 -21.71 3.68
C VAL A 436 15.20 -23.00 3.75
N TYR A 437 15.57 -23.99 2.93
CA TYR A 437 14.89 -25.30 2.89
C TYR A 437 15.88 -26.44 3.12
N THR A 438 15.43 -27.47 3.85
CA THR A 438 16.17 -28.70 4.06
C THR A 438 15.47 -29.82 3.32
N PHE A 439 16.20 -30.54 2.45
CA PHE A 439 15.68 -31.63 1.62
C PHE A 439 16.08 -32.97 2.23
N LEU A 440 15.11 -33.83 2.53
CA LEU A 440 15.34 -35.08 3.23
C LEU A 440 14.79 -36.30 2.50
N LYS A 441 13.92 -36.13 1.50
CA LYS A 441 13.16 -37.21 0.88
C LYS A 441 13.71 -37.68 -0.45
N LEU A 442 14.26 -36.79 -1.25
CA LEU A 442 14.63 -37.01 -2.65
C LEU A 442 16.12 -36.87 -2.91
N SER A 443 16.58 -37.55 -3.95
CA SER A 443 17.86 -37.28 -4.62
C SER A 443 17.59 -36.72 -5.99
N LEU A 444 18.44 -35.83 -6.48
CA LEU A 444 18.35 -35.22 -7.83
C LEU A 444 19.58 -35.59 -8.64
N ILE A 445 19.33 -36.12 -9.82
CA ILE A 445 20.35 -36.48 -10.81
C ILE A 445 20.10 -35.62 -12.07
N HIS A 446 21.15 -34.98 -12.58
CA HIS A 446 21.12 -34.24 -13.84
C HIS A 446 21.79 -35.06 -14.95
N ILE A 447 21.12 -35.19 -16.07
CA ILE A 447 21.64 -35.77 -17.30
C ILE A 447 21.60 -34.70 -18.38
N SER A 448 22.79 -34.18 -18.73
CA SER A 448 22.94 -33.16 -19.77
C SER A 448 23.12 -33.81 -21.12
N GLU A 449 22.30 -33.42 -22.09
CA GLU A 449 22.58 -33.67 -23.49
C GLU A 449 23.75 -32.79 -23.94
N PRO A 450 24.70 -33.33 -24.73
CA PRO A 450 25.68 -32.49 -25.40
C PRO A 450 25.00 -31.68 -26.50
N THR A 451 24.58 -30.45 -26.13
CA THR A 451 24.06 -29.49 -27.12
C THR A 451 25.14 -29.23 -28.15
N ARG A 452 24.81 -29.45 -29.43
CA ARG A 452 25.59 -28.93 -30.54
C ARG A 452 25.65 -27.40 -30.39
N HIS A 453 26.84 -26.89 -30.09
CA HIS A 453 27.17 -25.49 -29.95
C HIS A 453 26.60 -24.77 -28.71
N SER A 454 27.17 -24.96 -27.58
CA SER A 454 27.32 -23.88 -26.59
C SER A 454 28.58 -23.09 -26.98
N LEU A 455 28.43 -22.00 -27.69
CA LEU A 455 29.37 -20.91 -27.62
C LEU A 455 29.09 -20.21 -26.29
N ILE A 456 30.04 -20.32 -25.36
CA ILE A 456 30.12 -19.51 -24.15
C ILE A 456 30.38 -18.05 -24.55
#